data_cdd81d5d6bab26dbeafe004224cde52a
#
_entry.id   cdd81d5d6bab26dbeafe004224cde52a
#
_cell.length_a   1.000
_cell.length_b   1.000
_cell.length_c   1.000
_cell.angle_alpha   90.00
_cell.angle_beta   90.00
_cell.angle_gamma   90.00
#
_symmetry.space_group_name_H-M   'P 1'
#
loop_
_entity.id
_entity.type
_entity.pdbx_description
1 polymer ?
#
loop_
_entity_poly.entity_id
_entity_poly.type
_entity_poly.pdbx_seq_one_letter_code
_entity_poly.pdbx_strand_id
1 'polypeptide(L)'
;MISFLLCLAILIVGYFVYGKIVDNTFGPDDRETPAVRINDGVDYVVMPQWKLFLVQLLNIAGLGPIFGAMQGALWGPVVFLWITFGTIFAGGVHDYFSGMMSERNDGASIAEITGKYLGPVMQNVMRVFSVVLLIMVGTVFAVGPAGLIVELCSQSGASGVLTSLLFWLIIILVYYFIATFISIDAVIGKIYPIFGICLIIMAIGVIFGIFTNPAYTIPEIWDHFGSMHPSGTPIWSFMFITVACGAISGFHSTQSPLMARCMKSEKQGHFVFYGAMVCEGVIALIWAAAGCSLYEVTGGLNTGLAEALAMGQSKAIYDVCSKTMGGVGIALAMIGVVICPITSGDTAFRSARLTLADWLKIDQDSYANRLKLCIPVLGVGAFLGIGNALGFINYTVIWRYFSWTNQTLAMIVLWAASMYLFKEKKNYWITAVPATFMSAVSSTYFILAPECLGGLLNAKTAEGATIYNTAVAYPIGIIFAIAMLAVFLHATKKAAQKA
;
A
#
# COMPACT_ATOMS: atom_id res chain seq x y z
N MET A 1 16.03 -20.07 -3.86
CA MET A 1 14.72 -20.76 -3.74
C MET A 1 14.36 -21.12 -2.29
N ILE A 2 15.31 -21.62 -1.50
CA ILE A 2 15.04 -22.00 -0.09
C ILE A 2 14.64 -20.76 0.74
N SER A 3 15.35 -19.65 0.60
CA SER A 3 15.01 -18.38 1.29
C SER A 3 13.58 -17.93 1.02
N PHE A 4 13.11 -18.03 -0.23
CA PHE A 4 11.73 -17.71 -0.58
C PHE A 4 10.74 -18.63 0.12
N LEU A 5 10.96 -19.95 0.09
CA LEU A 5 10.09 -20.92 0.76
C LEU A 5 10.06 -20.74 2.27
N LEU A 6 11.21 -20.43 2.88
CA LEU A 6 11.28 -20.09 4.31
C LEU A 6 10.49 -18.82 4.63
N CYS A 7 10.65 -17.76 3.84
CA CYS A 7 9.90 -16.52 4.02
C CYS A 7 8.38 -16.75 3.86
N LEU A 8 7.96 -17.54 2.87
CA LEU A 8 6.56 -17.93 2.69
C LEU A 8 6.03 -18.71 3.89
N ALA A 9 6.78 -19.70 4.37
CA ALA A 9 6.41 -20.48 5.55
C ALA A 9 6.31 -19.60 6.80
N ILE A 10 7.24 -18.66 7.00
CA ILE A 10 7.22 -17.70 8.12
C ILE A 10 5.99 -16.78 8.04
N LEU A 11 5.60 -16.31 6.84
CA LEU A 11 4.37 -15.52 6.66
C LEU A 11 3.13 -16.31 7.10
N ILE A 12 3.02 -17.56 6.67
CA ILE A 12 1.88 -18.43 7.01
C ILE A 12 1.86 -18.71 8.52
N VAL A 13 3.00 -19.09 9.12
CA VAL A 13 3.12 -19.30 10.55
C VAL A 13 2.84 -18.02 11.32
N GLY A 14 3.33 -16.88 10.83
CA GLY A 14 3.08 -15.56 11.40
C GLY A 14 1.60 -15.21 11.51
N TYR A 15 0.80 -15.57 10.50
CA TYR A 15 -0.65 -15.43 10.54
C TYR A 15 -1.27 -16.19 11.72
N PHE A 16 -0.92 -17.47 11.88
CA PHE A 16 -1.52 -18.32 12.91
C PHE A 16 -1.00 -18.02 14.31
N VAL A 17 0.27 -17.65 14.46
CA VAL A 17 0.91 -17.43 15.75
C VAL A 17 0.83 -15.96 16.17
N TYR A 18 1.51 -15.08 15.44
CA TYR A 18 1.60 -13.67 15.82
C TYR A 18 0.27 -12.92 15.60
N GLY A 19 -0.42 -13.21 14.50
CA GLY A 19 -1.76 -12.66 14.25
C GLY A 19 -2.75 -13.03 15.35
N LYS A 20 -2.66 -14.24 15.91
CA LYS A 20 -3.48 -14.64 17.06
C LYS A 20 -3.08 -13.91 18.36
N ILE A 21 -1.80 -13.60 18.55
CA ILE A 21 -1.35 -12.76 19.67
C ILE A 21 -1.92 -11.34 19.53
N VAL A 22 -1.92 -10.78 18.33
CA VAL A 22 -2.51 -9.47 18.04
C VAL A 22 -4.01 -9.45 18.34
N ASP A 23 -4.73 -10.45 17.84
CA ASP A 23 -6.17 -10.64 18.06
C ASP A 23 -6.51 -10.77 19.54
N ASN A 24 -5.79 -11.62 20.27
CA ASN A 24 -5.96 -11.79 21.72
C ASN A 24 -5.61 -10.51 22.50
N THR A 25 -4.62 -9.73 22.04
CA THR A 25 -4.27 -8.44 22.66
C THR A 25 -5.39 -7.43 22.50
N PHE A 26 -6.02 -7.37 21.35
CA PHE A 26 -7.20 -6.54 21.15
C PHE A 26 -8.39 -7.06 21.94
N GLY A 27 -8.60 -8.37 21.99
CA GLY A 27 -9.69 -9.05 22.69
C GLY A 27 -11.06 -8.74 22.08
N PRO A 28 -11.35 -9.31 20.89
CA PRO A 28 -12.68 -9.24 20.29
C PRO A 28 -13.72 -9.88 21.20
N ASP A 29 -14.90 -9.28 21.32
CA ASP A 29 -16.00 -9.79 22.13
C ASP A 29 -17.30 -9.99 21.31
N ASP A 30 -18.41 -10.27 21.97
CA ASP A 30 -19.70 -10.55 21.32
C ASP A 30 -20.63 -9.30 21.29
N ARG A 31 -20.07 -8.09 21.36
CA ARG A 31 -20.84 -6.85 21.19
C ARG A 31 -21.45 -6.77 19.79
N GLU A 32 -22.57 -6.07 19.69
CA GLU A 32 -23.16 -5.76 18.40
C GLU A 32 -22.26 -4.80 17.61
N THR A 33 -21.89 -5.23 16.40
CA THR A 33 -21.10 -4.40 15.49
C THR A 33 -21.95 -3.27 14.91
N PRO A 34 -21.32 -2.18 14.41
CA PRO A 34 -22.04 -1.11 13.72
C PRO A 34 -22.89 -1.61 12.55
N ALA A 35 -22.42 -2.62 11.80
CA ALA A 35 -23.17 -3.25 10.70
C ALA A 35 -24.49 -3.87 11.14
N VAL A 36 -24.55 -4.45 12.34
CA VAL A 36 -25.77 -5.08 12.88
C VAL A 36 -26.67 -4.02 13.52
N ARG A 37 -26.11 -3.08 14.27
CA ARG A 37 -26.85 -2.10 15.05
C ARG A 37 -27.45 -0.98 14.18
N ILE A 38 -26.70 -0.44 13.21
CA ILE A 38 -27.13 0.68 12.36
C ILE A 38 -27.93 0.13 11.16
N ASN A 39 -27.35 -0.80 10.41
CA ASN A 39 -27.94 -1.54 9.29
C ASN A 39 -28.81 -0.67 8.36
N ASP A 40 -28.22 0.40 7.82
CA ASP A 40 -28.92 1.37 6.96
C ASP A 40 -29.16 0.86 5.52
N GLY A 41 -28.60 -0.29 5.18
CA GLY A 41 -28.71 -0.93 3.84
C GLY A 41 -27.85 -0.23 2.76
N VAL A 42 -27.03 0.74 3.11
CA VAL A 42 -26.17 1.50 2.18
C VAL A 42 -24.71 1.39 2.56
N ASP A 43 -24.30 1.97 3.70
CA ASP A 43 -22.92 1.96 4.19
C ASP A 43 -22.70 0.89 5.27
N TYR A 44 -23.75 0.55 6.02
CA TYR A 44 -23.73 -0.46 7.08
C TYR A 44 -24.54 -1.67 6.68
N VAL A 45 -23.87 -2.64 6.04
CA VAL A 45 -24.51 -3.86 5.48
C VAL A 45 -23.73 -5.08 5.95
N VAL A 46 -24.41 -6.03 6.60
CA VAL A 46 -23.76 -7.27 7.02
C VAL A 46 -23.34 -8.12 5.83
N MET A 47 -22.04 -8.39 5.71
CA MET A 47 -21.48 -9.24 4.67
C MET A 47 -20.98 -10.60 5.21
N PRO A 48 -21.06 -11.68 4.41
CA PRO A 48 -20.38 -12.95 4.73
C PRO A 48 -18.87 -12.75 4.84
N GLN A 49 -18.24 -13.41 5.81
CA GLN A 49 -16.80 -13.23 6.14
C GLN A 49 -15.85 -13.43 4.95
N TRP A 50 -16.07 -14.47 4.12
CA TRP A 50 -15.23 -14.73 2.95
C TRP A 50 -15.33 -13.62 1.89
N LYS A 51 -16.54 -13.05 1.72
CA LYS A 51 -16.75 -11.94 0.80
C LYS A 51 -16.09 -10.67 1.33
N LEU A 52 -16.24 -10.41 2.62
CA LEU A 52 -15.61 -9.28 3.29
C LEU A 52 -14.07 -9.33 3.19
N PHE A 53 -13.48 -10.53 3.37
CA PHE A 53 -12.05 -10.77 3.18
C PHE A 53 -11.60 -10.44 1.73
N LEU A 54 -12.32 -10.96 0.72
CA LEU A 54 -11.95 -10.71 -0.68
C LEU A 54 -12.10 -9.23 -1.06
N VAL A 55 -13.12 -8.55 -0.56
CA VAL A 55 -13.28 -7.11 -0.79
C VAL A 55 -12.18 -6.32 -0.09
N GLN A 56 -11.83 -6.67 1.16
CA GLN A 56 -10.71 -6.05 1.86
C GLN A 56 -9.40 -6.28 1.10
N LEU A 57 -9.11 -7.53 0.71
CA LEU A 57 -7.91 -7.86 -0.05
C LEU A 57 -7.80 -7.04 -1.33
N LEU A 58 -8.89 -6.90 -2.09
CA LEU A 58 -8.90 -6.11 -3.32
C LEU A 58 -8.72 -4.61 -3.08
N ASN A 59 -9.30 -4.10 -2.00
CA ASN A 59 -9.14 -2.69 -1.66
C ASN A 59 -7.69 -2.35 -1.31
N ILE A 60 -6.94 -3.29 -0.72
CA ILE A 60 -5.56 -3.08 -0.30
C ILE A 60 -4.55 -3.53 -1.36
N ALA A 61 -4.74 -4.70 -1.99
CA ALA A 61 -3.81 -5.32 -2.92
C ALA A 61 -3.96 -4.79 -4.37
N GLY A 62 -3.88 -3.47 -4.56
CA GLY A 62 -3.86 -2.86 -5.88
C GLY A 62 -2.51 -3.06 -6.60
N LEU A 63 -1.94 -1.99 -7.16
CA LEU A 63 -0.62 -2.03 -7.79
C LEU A 63 0.54 -2.11 -6.79
N GLY A 64 0.30 -1.77 -5.52
CA GLY A 64 1.31 -1.65 -4.49
C GLY A 64 2.16 -2.89 -4.27
N PRO A 65 1.56 -4.06 -3.97
CA PRO A 65 2.31 -5.30 -3.74
C PRO A 65 2.99 -5.84 -4.99
N ILE A 66 2.57 -5.39 -6.17
CA ILE A 66 3.15 -5.78 -7.45
C ILE A 66 4.31 -4.85 -7.83
N PHE A 67 4.01 -3.58 -8.05
CA PHE A 67 4.99 -2.58 -8.48
C PHE A 67 6.04 -2.31 -7.39
N GLY A 68 5.61 -2.18 -6.13
CA GLY A 68 6.52 -1.96 -5.01
C GLY A 68 7.47 -3.13 -4.78
N ALA A 69 6.98 -4.37 -4.88
CA ALA A 69 7.80 -5.56 -4.73
C ALA A 69 8.81 -5.73 -5.89
N MET A 70 8.37 -5.47 -7.14
CA MET A 70 9.25 -5.48 -8.31
C MET A 70 10.36 -4.43 -8.19
N GLN A 71 10.03 -3.21 -7.78
CA GLN A 71 11.04 -2.18 -7.51
C GLN A 71 11.93 -2.55 -6.33
N GLY A 72 11.36 -3.13 -5.26
CA GLY A 72 12.10 -3.62 -4.10
C GLY A 72 13.12 -4.72 -4.45
N ALA A 73 12.84 -5.53 -5.47
CA ALA A 73 13.74 -6.56 -5.96
C ALA A 73 15.06 -6.00 -6.56
N LEU A 74 15.13 -4.69 -6.84
CA LEU A 74 16.40 -4.04 -7.23
C LEU A 74 17.49 -4.20 -6.15
N TRP A 75 17.11 -4.26 -4.87
CA TRP A 75 18.06 -4.53 -3.78
C TRP A 75 18.42 -6.01 -3.63
N GLY A 76 17.85 -6.89 -4.45
CA GLY A 76 18.08 -8.33 -4.37
C GLY A 76 17.18 -9.03 -3.36
N PRO A 77 17.48 -10.31 -3.03
CA PRO A 77 16.62 -11.15 -2.20
C PRO A 77 16.49 -10.68 -0.75
N VAL A 78 17.28 -9.72 -0.30
CA VAL A 78 17.13 -9.08 1.02
C VAL A 78 15.75 -8.44 1.20
N VAL A 79 15.07 -8.07 0.12
CA VAL A 79 13.70 -7.55 0.14
C VAL A 79 12.69 -8.55 0.72
N PHE A 80 12.95 -9.87 0.59
CA PHE A 80 12.07 -10.91 1.16
C PHE A 80 11.97 -10.79 2.68
N LEU A 81 13.04 -10.38 3.36
CA LEU A 81 13.03 -10.15 4.81
C LEU A 81 12.08 -9.02 5.18
N TRP A 82 12.15 -7.91 4.46
CA TRP A 82 11.24 -6.78 4.75
C TRP A 82 9.79 -7.14 4.46
N ILE A 83 9.50 -7.75 3.32
CA ILE A 83 8.15 -8.21 3.01
C ILE A 83 7.64 -9.15 4.10
N THR A 84 8.43 -10.14 4.51
CA THR A 84 8.01 -11.15 5.48
C THR A 84 7.80 -10.58 6.88
N PHE A 85 8.83 -9.95 7.45
CA PHE A 85 8.77 -9.45 8.83
C PHE A 85 7.98 -8.15 8.93
N GLY A 86 8.04 -7.30 7.91
CA GLY A 86 7.22 -6.09 7.81
C GLY A 86 5.73 -6.43 7.79
N THR A 87 5.31 -7.40 6.98
CA THR A 87 3.92 -7.86 6.96
C THR A 87 3.45 -8.39 8.32
N ILE A 88 4.24 -9.25 8.97
CA ILE A 88 3.83 -9.88 10.23
C ILE A 88 3.78 -8.85 11.37
N PHE A 89 4.87 -8.10 11.57
CA PHE A 89 5.06 -7.30 12.77
C PHE A 89 4.60 -5.85 12.65
N ALA A 90 4.43 -5.35 11.42
CA ALA A 90 4.01 -3.99 11.17
C ALA A 90 2.70 -3.92 10.37
N GLY A 91 2.64 -4.48 9.16
CA GLY A 91 1.48 -4.37 8.27
C GLY A 91 0.23 -5.03 8.80
N GLY A 92 0.31 -6.31 9.21
CA GLY A 92 -0.81 -7.04 9.79
C GLY A 92 -1.31 -6.41 11.09
N VAL A 93 -0.39 -5.90 11.92
CA VAL A 93 -0.74 -5.14 13.13
C VAL A 93 -1.45 -3.85 12.77
N HIS A 94 -0.89 -3.07 11.83
CA HIS A 94 -1.47 -1.82 11.35
C HIS A 94 -2.89 -2.03 10.81
N ASP A 95 -3.07 -2.98 9.91
CA ASP A 95 -4.36 -3.22 9.25
C ASP A 95 -5.41 -3.75 10.23
N TYR A 96 -5.00 -4.66 11.11
CA TYR A 96 -5.86 -5.17 12.16
C TYR A 96 -6.37 -4.06 13.08
N PHE A 97 -5.47 -3.23 13.61
CA PHE A 97 -5.87 -2.14 14.52
C PHE A 97 -6.63 -1.04 13.78
N SER A 98 -6.30 -0.74 12.52
CA SER A 98 -7.06 0.22 11.70
C SER A 98 -8.53 -0.19 11.58
N GLY A 99 -8.79 -1.45 11.22
CA GLY A 99 -10.15 -1.97 11.08
C GLY A 99 -10.88 -2.10 12.41
N MET A 100 -10.25 -2.69 13.42
CA MET A 100 -10.89 -2.96 14.70
C MET A 100 -11.11 -1.70 15.53
N MET A 101 -10.21 -0.70 15.47
CA MET A 101 -10.47 0.60 16.08
C MET A 101 -11.63 1.33 15.39
N SER A 102 -11.73 1.24 14.06
CA SER A 102 -12.86 1.80 13.33
C SER A 102 -14.17 1.12 13.71
N GLU A 103 -14.18 -0.19 13.80
CA GLU A 103 -15.33 -0.97 14.22
C GLU A 103 -15.83 -0.52 15.61
N ARG A 104 -14.94 -0.41 16.60
CA ARG A 104 -15.29 0.06 17.97
C ARG A 104 -15.61 1.54 18.07
N ASN A 105 -15.44 2.31 17.01
CA ASN A 105 -15.80 3.72 16.92
C ASN A 105 -16.83 3.95 15.81
N ASP A 106 -17.82 3.06 15.70
CA ASP A 106 -18.97 3.19 14.79
C ASP A 106 -18.60 3.36 13.30
N GLY A 107 -17.51 2.71 12.87
CA GLY A 107 -17.02 2.86 11.51
C GLY A 107 -16.34 4.20 11.23
N ALA A 108 -15.85 4.89 12.26
CA ALA A 108 -15.18 6.18 12.15
C ALA A 108 -13.97 6.14 11.21
N SER A 109 -13.70 7.23 10.51
CA SER A 109 -12.53 7.39 9.66
C SER A 109 -11.24 7.37 10.48
N ILE A 110 -10.12 7.01 9.82
CA ILE A 110 -8.82 6.97 10.51
C ILE A 110 -8.38 8.35 11.01
N ALA A 111 -8.83 9.43 10.37
CA ALA A 111 -8.55 10.79 10.83
C ALA A 111 -9.30 11.12 12.14
N GLU A 112 -10.56 10.70 12.26
CA GLU A 112 -11.33 10.83 13.49
C GLU A 112 -10.75 10.00 14.64
N ILE A 113 -10.36 8.77 14.35
CA ILE A 113 -9.67 7.88 15.29
C ILE A 113 -8.36 8.53 15.77
N THR A 114 -7.56 9.06 14.84
CA THR A 114 -6.32 9.78 15.19
C THR A 114 -6.60 10.98 16.08
N GLY A 115 -7.64 11.74 15.78
CA GLY A 115 -8.09 12.87 16.62
C GLY A 115 -8.48 12.44 18.04
N LYS A 116 -9.20 11.33 18.16
CA LYS A 116 -9.65 10.78 19.46
C LYS A 116 -8.48 10.33 20.35
N TYR A 117 -7.43 9.76 19.76
CA TYR A 117 -6.33 9.16 20.53
C TYR A 117 -5.08 10.04 20.60
N LEU A 118 -4.75 10.81 19.57
CA LEU A 118 -3.57 11.67 19.51
C LEU A 118 -3.87 13.19 19.56
N GLY A 119 -5.15 13.55 19.53
CA GLY A 119 -5.59 14.94 19.67
C GLY A 119 -5.79 15.68 18.33
N PRO A 120 -6.34 16.92 18.39
CA PRO A 120 -6.84 17.64 17.21
C PRO A 120 -5.74 18.08 16.23
N VAL A 121 -4.53 18.33 16.71
CA VAL A 121 -3.40 18.67 15.84
C VAL A 121 -3.07 17.48 14.94
N MET A 122 -2.94 16.28 15.52
CA MET A 122 -2.65 15.07 14.75
C MET A 122 -3.82 14.67 13.85
N GLN A 123 -5.07 14.99 14.21
CA GLN A 123 -6.22 14.81 13.34
C GLN A 123 -6.07 15.62 12.04
N ASN A 124 -5.67 16.89 12.14
CA ASN A 124 -5.48 17.74 10.96
C ASN A 124 -4.26 17.28 10.13
N VAL A 125 -3.17 16.89 10.78
CA VAL A 125 -2.02 16.28 10.09
C VAL A 125 -2.46 15.04 9.32
N MET A 126 -3.24 14.14 9.96
CA MET A 126 -3.75 12.93 9.33
C MET A 126 -4.67 13.25 8.14
N ARG A 127 -5.53 14.27 8.24
CA ARG A 127 -6.41 14.71 7.14
C ARG A 127 -5.60 15.15 5.93
N VAL A 128 -4.57 15.99 6.14
CA VAL A 128 -3.68 16.45 5.05
C VAL A 128 -2.98 15.27 4.40
N PHE A 129 -2.31 14.42 5.20
CA PHE A 129 -1.62 13.24 4.66
C PHE A 129 -2.56 12.27 3.94
N SER A 130 -3.77 12.05 4.48
CA SER A 130 -4.77 11.18 3.85
C SER A 130 -5.22 11.74 2.49
N VAL A 131 -5.52 13.03 2.39
CA VAL A 131 -5.94 13.65 1.12
C VAL A 131 -4.81 13.57 0.08
N VAL A 132 -3.59 13.94 0.46
CA VAL A 132 -2.42 13.84 -0.44
C VAL A 132 -2.20 12.40 -0.88
N LEU A 133 -2.18 11.46 0.06
CA LEU A 133 -2.02 10.04 -0.24
C LEU A 133 -3.10 9.53 -1.20
N LEU A 134 -4.37 9.82 -0.93
CA LEU A 134 -5.50 9.33 -1.72
C LEU A 134 -5.49 9.89 -3.15
N ILE A 135 -5.08 11.14 -3.34
CA ILE A 135 -4.87 11.71 -4.68
C ILE A 135 -3.72 11.00 -5.40
N MET A 136 -2.60 10.75 -4.70
CA MET A 136 -1.46 10.01 -5.27
C MET A 136 -1.83 8.58 -5.64
N VAL A 137 -2.55 7.86 -4.76
CA VAL A 137 -3.08 6.52 -5.03
C VAL A 137 -3.96 6.52 -6.27
N GLY A 138 -4.94 7.41 -6.32
CA GLY A 138 -5.84 7.51 -7.48
C GLY A 138 -5.08 7.80 -8.78
N THR A 139 -4.05 8.64 -8.72
CA THR A 139 -3.18 8.94 -9.89
C THR A 139 -2.38 7.72 -10.32
N VAL A 140 -1.68 7.05 -9.40
CA VAL A 140 -0.88 5.85 -9.67
C VAL A 140 -1.77 4.73 -10.23
N PHE A 141 -2.97 4.57 -9.68
CA PHE A 141 -3.96 3.56 -10.09
C PHE A 141 -4.74 3.94 -11.36
N ALA A 142 -4.54 5.14 -11.89
CA ALA A 142 -4.96 5.51 -13.24
C ALA A 142 -3.85 5.28 -14.26
N VAL A 143 -2.64 5.76 -13.97
CA VAL A 143 -1.49 5.72 -14.89
C VAL A 143 -0.98 4.28 -15.10
N GLY A 144 -0.88 3.47 -14.03
CA GLY A 144 -0.40 2.10 -14.11
C GLY A 144 -1.25 1.22 -15.04
N PRO A 145 -2.56 1.10 -14.82
CA PRO A 145 -3.45 0.38 -15.74
C PRO A 145 -3.46 0.93 -17.16
N ALA A 146 -3.48 2.26 -17.34
CA ALA A 146 -3.40 2.87 -18.67
C ALA A 146 -2.14 2.42 -19.40
N GLY A 147 -0.97 2.40 -18.72
CA GLY A 147 0.29 1.92 -19.28
C GLY A 147 0.26 0.44 -19.65
N LEU A 148 -0.39 -0.40 -18.84
CA LEU A 148 -0.51 -1.84 -19.12
C LEU A 148 -1.43 -2.08 -20.34
N ILE A 149 -2.53 -1.33 -20.48
CA ILE A 149 -3.40 -1.42 -21.65
C ILE A 149 -2.64 -1.01 -22.91
N VAL A 150 -1.83 0.06 -22.85
CA VAL A 150 -0.95 0.48 -23.96
C VAL A 150 0.00 -0.65 -24.37
N GLU A 151 0.65 -1.29 -23.40
CA GLU A 151 1.57 -2.40 -23.69
C GLU A 151 0.84 -3.58 -24.37
N LEU A 152 -0.34 -3.95 -23.87
CA LEU A 152 -1.16 -5.00 -24.47
C LEU A 152 -1.60 -4.68 -25.90
N CYS A 153 -2.01 -3.44 -26.16
CA CYS A 153 -2.35 -2.98 -27.50
C CYS A 153 -1.13 -3.04 -28.43
N SER A 154 0.03 -2.58 -27.97
CA SER A 154 1.28 -2.61 -28.74
C SER A 154 1.69 -4.03 -29.11
N GLN A 155 1.64 -4.96 -28.14
CA GLN A 155 1.99 -6.37 -28.38
C GLN A 155 0.99 -7.08 -29.29
N SER A 156 -0.26 -6.60 -29.36
CA SER A 156 -1.29 -7.09 -30.29
C SER A 156 -1.16 -6.51 -31.70
N GLY A 157 -0.14 -5.68 -31.97
CA GLY A 157 0.05 -5.03 -33.27
C GLY A 157 -0.83 -3.79 -33.52
N ALA A 158 -1.53 -3.30 -32.49
CA ALA A 158 -2.27 -2.06 -32.59
C ALA A 158 -1.34 -0.85 -32.72
N SER A 159 -1.82 0.23 -33.33
CA SER A 159 -1.09 1.46 -33.52
C SER A 159 -2.00 2.70 -33.37
N GLY A 160 -1.41 3.88 -33.35
CA GLY A 160 -2.13 5.14 -33.27
C GLY A 160 -2.69 5.41 -31.89
N VAL A 161 -3.95 5.78 -31.78
CA VAL A 161 -4.58 6.22 -30.53
C VAL A 161 -4.60 5.13 -29.45
N LEU A 162 -4.72 3.86 -29.84
CA LEU A 162 -4.79 2.72 -28.91
C LEU A 162 -3.45 2.47 -28.19
N THR A 163 -2.34 2.96 -28.72
CA THR A 163 -1.02 2.89 -28.09
C THR A 163 -0.64 4.18 -27.35
N SER A 164 -1.59 5.10 -27.15
CA SER A 164 -1.39 6.34 -26.44
C SER A 164 -1.75 6.21 -24.95
N LEU A 165 -0.78 6.45 -24.09
CA LEU A 165 -1.00 6.52 -22.63
C LEU A 165 -2.04 7.58 -22.26
N LEU A 166 -1.95 8.75 -22.90
CA LEU A 166 -2.87 9.86 -22.65
C LEU A 166 -4.33 9.48 -22.98
N PHE A 167 -4.56 8.73 -24.05
CA PHE A 167 -5.90 8.29 -24.45
C PHE A 167 -6.55 7.41 -23.36
N TRP A 168 -5.87 6.38 -22.91
CA TRP A 168 -6.40 5.47 -21.88
C TRP A 168 -6.52 6.14 -20.53
N LEU A 169 -5.57 7.02 -20.19
CA LEU A 169 -5.63 7.79 -18.95
C LEU A 169 -6.86 8.71 -18.92
N ILE A 170 -7.18 9.39 -20.03
CA ILE A 170 -8.39 10.22 -20.11
C ILE A 170 -9.65 9.36 -19.91
N ILE A 171 -9.72 8.19 -20.55
CA ILE A 171 -10.86 7.27 -20.37
C ILE A 171 -11.02 6.89 -18.89
N ILE A 172 -9.94 6.53 -18.20
CA ILE A 172 -9.98 6.16 -16.78
C ILE A 172 -10.39 7.35 -15.91
N LEU A 173 -9.87 8.55 -16.18
CA LEU A 173 -10.24 9.76 -15.44
C LEU A 173 -11.72 10.15 -15.65
N VAL A 174 -12.23 9.99 -16.87
CA VAL A 174 -13.66 10.18 -17.17
C VAL A 174 -14.49 9.14 -16.40
N TYR A 175 -14.05 7.89 -16.35
CA TYR A 175 -14.70 6.87 -15.53
C TYR A 175 -14.72 7.28 -14.05
N TYR A 176 -13.61 7.75 -13.47
CA TYR A 176 -13.56 8.21 -12.07
C TYR A 176 -14.51 9.39 -11.80
N PHE A 177 -14.62 10.30 -12.77
CA PHE A 177 -15.58 11.40 -12.68
C PHE A 177 -17.02 10.88 -12.64
N ILE A 178 -17.40 10.01 -13.58
CA ILE A 178 -18.75 9.42 -13.66
C ILE A 178 -19.05 8.58 -12.39
N ALA A 179 -18.08 7.77 -11.95
CA ALA A 179 -18.20 6.91 -10.78
C ALA A 179 -18.48 7.70 -9.47
N THR A 180 -18.07 8.98 -9.41
CA THR A 180 -18.40 9.86 -8.28
C THR A 180 -19.91 10.02 -8.05
N PHE A 181 -20.74 9.82 -9.07
CA PHE A 181 -22.21 9.97 -9.01
C PHE A 181 -22.96 8.66 -8.88
N ILE A 182 -22.28 7.52 -9.06
CA ILE A 182 -22.87 6.18 -9.01
C ILE A 182 -22.67 5.59 -7.60
N SER A 183 -23.67 4.87 -7.08
CA SER A 183 -23.54 4.17 -5.81
C SER A 183 -22.53 3.04 -5.88
N ILE A 184 -21.72 2.86 -4.84
CA ILE A 184 -20.68 1.84 -4.74
C ILE A 184 -21.27 0.42 -4.83
N ASP A 185 -22.46 0.18 -4.25
CA ASP A 185 -23.03 -1.15 -4.04
C ASP A 185 -23.41 -1.90 -5.32
N ALA A 186 -23.77 -1.17 -6.38
CA ALA A 186 -24.23 -1.80 -7.63
C ALA A 186 -23.10 -2.55 -8.38
N VAL A 187 -21.84 -2.09 -8.24
CA VAL A 187 -20.67 -2.59 -8.99
C VAL A 187 -19.75 -3.42 -8.08
N ILE A 188 -19.40 -2.87 -6.92
CA ILE A 188 -18.39 -3.46 -6.02
C ILE A 188 -18.85 -4.79 -5.42
N GLY A 189 -20.08 -4.87 -4.93
CA GLY A 189 -20.56 -6.02 -4.19
C GLY A 189 -20.66 -7.33 -5.00
N LYS A 190 -20.79 -7.28 -6.32
CA LYS A 190 -20.99 -8.47 -7.16
C LYS A 190 -19.74 -8.88 -7.94
N ILE A 191 -18.96 -7.92 -8.40
CA ILE A 191 -17.86 -8.15 -9.34
C ILE A 191 -16.51 -8.29 -8.62
N TYR A 192 -16.30 -7.58 -7.51
CA TYR A 192 -15.05 -7.56 -6.74
C TYR A 192 -14.53 -8.95 -6.32
N PRO A 193 -15.35 -9.88 -5.80
CA PRO A 193 -14.83 -11.19 -5.42
C PRO A 193 -14.17 -11.95 -6.58
N ILE A 194 -14.66 -11.77 -7.81
CA ILE A 194 -14.10 -12.41 -9.00
C ILE A 194 -12.69 -11.87 -9.28
N PHE A 195 -12.48 -10.56 -9.17
CA PHE A 195 -11.17 -9.93 -9.39
C PHE A 195 -10.14 -10.36 -8.34
N GLY A 196 -10.55 -10.51 -7.07
CA GLY A 196 -9.69 -11.05 -6.02
C GLY A 196 -9.23 -12.46 -6.29
N ILE A 197 -10.12 -13.30 -6.77
CA ILE A 197 -9.78 -14.67 -7.19
C ILE A 197 -8.80 -14.64 -8.36
N CYS A 198 -9.03 -13.79 -9.38
CA CYS A 198 -8.12 -13.65 -10.52
C CYS A 198 -6.72 -13.18 -10.08
N LEU A 199 -6.64 -12.24 -9.13
CA LEU A 199 -5.36 -11.78 -8.57
C LEU A 199 -4.59 -12.91 -7.87
N ILE A 200 -5.28 -13.72 -7.07
CA ILE A 200 -4.68 -14.87 -6.39
C ILE A 200 -4.22 -15.92 -7.41
N ILE A 201 -5.05 -16.25 -8.39
CA ILE A 201 -4.70 -17.22 -9.45
C ILE A 201 -3.48 -16.72 -10.24
N MET A 202 -3.42 -15.44 -10.56
CA MET A 202 -2.29 -14.84 -11.24
C MET A 202 -1.00 -14.98 -10.41
N ALA A 203 -1.04 -14.67 -9.12
CA ALA A 203 0.12 -14.82 -8.24
C ALA A 203 0.61 -16.28 -8.15
N ILE A 204 -0.32 -17.23 -8.01
CA ILE A 204 0.00 -18.67 -8.04
C ILE A 204 0.60 -19.07 -9.40
N GLY A 205 0.05 -18.57 -10.50
CA GLY A 205 0.56 -18.84 -11.84
C GLY A 205 1.97 -18.32 -12.06
N VAL A 206 2.28 -17.11 -11.56
CA VAL A 206 3.63 -16.53 -11.65
C VAL A 206 4.65 -17.42 -10.91
N ILE A 207 4.38 -17.77 -9.65
CA ILE A 207 5.34 -18.58 -8.88
C ILE A 207 5.45 -20.01 -9.43
N PHE A 208 4.36 -20.59 -9.92
CA PHE A 208 4.38 -21.88 -10.58
C PHE A 208 5.25 -21.83 -11.84
N GLY A 209 5.10 -20.80 -12.68
CA GLY A 209 5.93 -20.60 -13.86
C GLY A 209 7.42 -20.44 -13.55
N ILE A 210 7.75 -19.77 -12.44
CA ILE A 210 9.14 -19.65 -11.98
C ILE A 210 9.68 -21.04 -11.55
N PHE A 211 8.93 -21.82 -10.79
CA PHE A 211 9.39 -23.12 -10.28
C PHE A 211 9.50 -24.20 -11.35
N THR A 212 8.69 -24.13 -12.40
CA THR A 212 8.68 -25.13 -13.47
C THR A 212 9.68 -24.84 -14.59
N ASN A 213 10.22 -23.62 -14.67
CA ASN A 213 11.20 -23.25 -15.69
C ASN A 213 12.61 -23.24 -15.09
N PRO A 214 13.51 -24.18 -15.49
CA PRO A 214 14.86 -24.26 -14.95
C PRO A 214 15.76 -23.05 -15.29
N ALA A 215 15.33 -22.19 -16.23
CA ALA A 215 16.04 -20.95 -16.53
C ALA A 215 15.87 -19.88 -15.45
N TYR A 216 14.85 -20.01 -14.57
CA TYR A 216 14.57 -19.05 -13.54
C TYR A 216 15.02 -19.56 -12.18
N THR A 217 16.01 -18.88 -11.59
CA THR A 217 16.54 -19.24 -10.27
C THR A 217 16.29 -18.09 -9.30
N ILE A 218 15.53 -18.36 -8.23
CA ILE A 218 15.35 -17.39 -7.15
C ILE A 218 16.64 -17.38 -6.33
N PRO A 219 17.34 -16.23 -6.22
CA PRO A 219 18.59 -16.13 -5.47
C PRO A 219 18.36 -16.32 -3.97
N GLU A 220 19.39 -16.77 -3.26
CA GLU A 220 19.35 -16.95 -1.81
C GLU A 220 19.79 -15.69 -1.09
N ILE A 221 19.16 -15.39 0.07
CA ILE A 221 19.49 -14.23 0.88
C ILE A 221 20.93 -14.28 1.39
N TRP A 222 21.40 -15.45 1.80
CA TRP A 222 22.76 -15.63 2.35
C TRP A 222 23.88 -15.46 1.32
N ASP A 223 23.59 -15.64 0.02
CA ASP A 223 24.55 -15.39 -1.05
C ASP A 223 24.59 -13.92 -1.46
N HIS A 224 23.50 -13.18 -1.20
CA HIS A 224 23.29 -11.78 -1.61
C HIS A 224 22.65 -10.94 -0.49
N PHE A 225 23.30 -10.91 0.68
CA PHE A 225 22.77 -10.14 1.83
C PHE A 225 22.96 -8.62 1.68
N GLY A 226 23.86 -8.19 0.79
CA GLY A 226 24.09 -6.78 0.47
C GLY A 226 23.09 -6.23 -0.54
N SER A 227 23.27 -4.94 -0.88
CA SER A 227 22.45 -4.28 -1.91
C SER A 227 22.93 -4.69 -3.31
N MET A 228 21.99 -5.12 -4.15
CA MET A 228 22.21 -5.36 -5.58
C MET A 228 21.68 -4.20 -6.44
N HIS A 229 21.34 -3.05 -5.82
CA HIS A 229 20.76 -1.92 -6.54
C HIS A 229 21.77 -1.24 -7.46
N PRO A 230 21.54 -1.16 -8.80
CA PRO A 230 22.54 -0.67 -9.75
C PRO A 230 23.02 0.77 -9.52
N SER A 231 22.16 1.63 -8.95
CA SER A 231 22.51 3.02 -8.64
C SER A 231 23.12 3.19 -7.25
N GLY A 232 23.49 2.12 -6.54
CA GLY A 232 24.04 2.21 -5.19
C GLY A 232 23.10 2.81 -4.14
N THR A 233 21.79 2.80 -4.40
CA THR A 233 20.78 3.32 -3.46
C THR A 233 20.78 2.51 -2.16
N PRO A 234 20.86 3.17 -0.97
CA PRO A 234 20.92 2.49 0.31
C PRO A 234 19.71 1.58 0.58
N ILE A 235 19.93 0.44 1.24
CA ILE A 235 18.84 -0.42 1.70
C ILE A 235 17.99 0.32 2.74
N TRP A 236 18.67 0.87 3.79
CA TRP A 236 17.97 1.54 4.87
C TRP A 236 17.23 2.76 4.37
N SER A 237 16.01 2.82 4.75
CA SER A 237 14.89 3.66 4.36
C SER A 237 14.39 3.48 2.93
N PHE A 238 15.23 3.43 1.89
CA PHE A 238 14.75 3.39 0.51
C PHE A 238 13.99 2.10 0.15
N MET A 239 14.56 0.94 0.42
CA MET A 239 13.89 -0.34 0.19
C MET A 239 12.59 -0.44 1.00
N PHE A 240 12.63 0.00 2.26
CA PHE A 240 11.49 -0.03 3.17
C PHE A 240 10.33 0.87 2.71
N ILE A 241 10.65 2.04 2.16
CA ILE A 241 9.65 2.96 1.58
C ILE A 241 9.18 2.45 0.22
N THR A 242 10.06 1.94 -0.64
CA THR A 242 9.72 1.48 -1.99
C THR A 242 8.72 0.34 -1.96
N VAL A 243 8.86 -0.60 -1.02
CA VAL A 243 7.87 -1.68 -0.78
C VAL A 243 6.76 -1.16 0.13
N ALA A 244 6.00 -0.22 -0.39
CA ALA A 244 5.03 0.53 0.40
C ALA A 244 3.78 -0.27 0.77
N CYS A 245 3.31 -1.17 -0.06
CA CYS A 245 2.06 -1.91 0.20
C CYS A 245 2.31 -3.36 0.58
N GLY A 246 3.32 -4.00 0.02
CA GLY A 246 3.60 -5.42 0.27
C GLY A 246 4.15 -5.77 1.66
N ALA A 247 4.45 -4.78 2.51
CA ALA A 247 4.94 -4.99 3.87
C ALA A 247 4.13 -4.23 4.92
N ILE A 248 3.81 -2.96 4.67
CA ILE A 248 2.92 -2.12 5.48
C ILE A 248 2.39 -0.97 4.63
N SER A 249 1.14 -0.55 4.82
CA SER A 249 0.52 0.49 4.00
C SER A 249 -0.48 1.34 4.78
N GLY A 250 -0.22 2.63 4.86
CA GLY A 250 -1.15 3.59 5.45
C GLY A 250 -2.43 3.77 4.64
N PHE A 251 -2.39 3.53 3.32
CA PHE A 251 -3.59 3.54 2.47
C PHE A 251 -4.65 2.56 2.98
N HIS A 252 -4.23 1.40 3.50
CA HIS A 252 -5.15 0.40 4.04
C HIS A 252 -6.03 0.94 5.15
N SER A 253 -5.49 1.81 6.01
CA SER A 253 -6.26 2.44 7.09
C SER A 253 -7.36 3.38 6.61
N THR A 254 -7.27 3.86 5.38
CA THR A 254 -8.35 4.66 4.75
C THR A 254 -9.45 3.78 4.18
N GLN A 255 -9.18 2.49 3.92
CA GLN A 255 -10.13 1.52 3.37
C GLN A 255 -10.77 0.64 4.45
N SER A 256 -10.03 0.32 5.50
CA SER A 256 -10.50 -0.54 6.60
C SER A 256 -11.81 -0.08 7.25
N PRO A 257 -12.11 1.22 7.41
CA PRO A 257 -13.39 1.69 7.94
C PRO A 257 -14.60 1.23 7.11
N LEU A 258 -14.46 1.13 5.79
CA LEU A 258 -15.53 0.66 4.92
C LEU A 258 -15.89 -0.80 5.22
N MET A 259 -14.86 -1.62 5.49
CA MET A 259 -15.06 -3.04 5.84
C MET A 259 -15.52 -3.22 7.28
N ALA A 260 -15.06 -2.37 8.20
CA ALA A 260 -15.52 -2.36 9.58
C ALA A 260 -17.04 -2.15 9.70
N ARG A 261 -17.60 -1.30 8.83
CA ARG A 261 -19.05 -1.07 8.70
C ARG A 261 -19.85 -2.26 8.14
N CYS A 262 -19.16 -3.30 7.69
CA CYS A 262 -19.79 -4.49 7.07
C CYS A 262 -19.56 -5.78 7.87
N MET A 263 -18.86 -5.71 9.01
CA MET A 263 -18.56 -6.85 9.86
C MET A 263 -19.77 -7.29 10.68
N LYS A 264 -20.08 -8.59 10.65
CA LYS A 264 -21.13 -9.20 11.50
C LYS A 264 -20.69 -9.37 12.96
N SER A 265 -19.40 -9.58 13.19
CA SER A 265 -18.82 -9.86 14.52
C SER A 265 -17.37 -9.41 14.56
N GLU A 266 -16.91 -8.87 15.70
CA GLU A 266 -15.50 -8.53 15.94
C GLU A 266 -14.55 -9.71 15.70
N LYS A 267 -15.02 -10.95 15.95
CA LYS A 267 -14.22 -12.18 15.74
C LYS A 267 -13.80 -12.42 14.29
N GLN A 268 -14.40 -11.70 13.33
CA GLN A 268 -14.01 -11.76 11.92
C GLN A 268 -12.74 -10.93 11.63
N GLY A 269 -12.37 -9.99 12.51
CA GLY A 269 -11.30 -9.02 12.29
C GLY A 269 -9.94 -9.65 12.00
N HIS A 270 -9.57 -10.74 12.70
CA HIS A 270 -8.32 -11.46 12.45
C HIS A 270 -8.23 -11.96 11.00
N PHE A 271 -9.27 -12.59 10.49
CA PHE A 271 -9.27 -13.09 9.12
C PHE A 271 -9.37 -11.96 8.09
N VAL A 272 -10.24 -10.97 8.34
CA VAL A 272 -10.54 -9.91 7.38
C VAL A 272 -9.39 -8.93 7.23
N PHE A 273 -8.83 -8.42 8.34
CA PHE A 273 -7.79 -7.38 8.28
C PHE A 273 -6.38 -7.96 8.30
N TYR A 274 -6.04 -8.70 9.35
CA TYR A 274 -4.71 -9.30 9.46
C TYR A 274 -4.46 -10.34 8.35
N GLY A 275 -5.46 -11.17 8.06
CA GLY A 275 -5.38 -12.20 7.02
C GLY A 275 -5.26 -11.61 5.61
N ALA A 276 -5.98 -10.54 5.29
CA ALA A 276 -5.85 -9.86 4.00
C ALA A 276 -4.45 -9.27 3.82
N MET A 277 -3.87 -8.64 4.86
CA MET A 277 -2.52 -8.12 4.79
C MET A 277 -1.47 -9.22 4.60
N VAL A 278 -1.63 -10.37 5.27
CA VAL A 278 -0.71 -11.51 5.06
C VAL A 278 -0.84 -12.07 3.64
N CYS A 279 -2.06 -12.16 3.10
CA CYS A 279 -2.29 -12.57 1.72
C CYS A 279 -1.62 -11.60 0.73
N GLU A 280 -1.73 -10.30 0.98
CA GLU A 280 -1.02 -9.27 0.20
C GLU A 280 0.50 -9.42 0.30
N GLY A 281 1.04 -9.68 1.49
CA GLY A 281 2.46 -9.97 1.70
C GLY A 281 2.95 -11.19 0.93
N VAL A 282 2.13 -12.24 0.82
CA VAL A 282 2.43 -13.40 -0.03
C VAL A 282 2.48 -13.02 -1.51
N ILE A 283 1.52 -12.21 -1.99
CA ILE A 283 1.52 -11.68 -3.36
C ILE A 283 2.80 -10.87 -3.61
N ALA A 284 3.15 -9.95 -2.71
CA ALA A 284 4.36 -9.15 -2.81
C ALA A 284 5.63 -10.00 -2.82
N LEU A 285 5.71 -11.04 -1.98
CA LEU A 285 6.84 -11.95 -1.95
C LEU A 285 7.03 -12.69 -3.29
N ILE A 286 5.93 -13.12 -3.91
CA ILE A 286 5.93 -13.76 -5.24
C ILE A 286 6.45 -12.79 -6.31
N TRP A 287 5.96 -11.55 -6.33
CA TRP A 287 6.40 -10.54 -7.29
C TRP A 287 7.85 -10.11 -7.08
N ALA A 288 8.31 -10.02 -5.83
CA ALA A 288 9.72 -9.80 -5.53
C ALA A 288 10.60 -10.96 -6.02
N ALA A 289 10.14 -12.20 -5.84
CA ALA A 289 10.83 -13.39 -6.38
C ALA A 289 10.89 -13.35 -7.92
N ALA A 290 9.83 -12.93 -8.60
CA ALA A 290 9.82 -12.72 -10.04
C ALA A 290 10.86 -11.66 -10.46
N GLY A 291 10.91 -10.53 -9.78
CA GLY A 291 11.90 -9.48 -10.02
C GLY A 291 13.34 -9.95 -9.84
N CYS A 292 13.61 -10.81 -8.85
CA CYS A 292 14.93 -11.35 -8.58
C CYS A 292 15.34 -12.49 -9.52
N SER A 293 14.40 -13.18 -10.20
CA SER A 293 14.69 -14.42 -10.92
C SER A 293 14.57 -14.36 -12.44
N LEU A 294 13.80 -13.40 -12.99
CA LEU A 294 13.50 -13.33 -14.42
C LEU A 294 14.41 -12.40 -15.22
N TYR A 295 15.29 -11.68 -14.56
CA TYR A 295 16.11 -10.64 -15.16
C TYR A 295 17.59 -10.89 -14.93
N GLU A 296 18.44 -10.40 -15.85
CA GLU A 296 19.87 -10.58 -15.81
C GLU A 296 20.52 -9.82 -14.65
N VAL A 297 21.49 -10.45 -14.02
CA VAL A 297 22.35 -9.87 -12.99
C VAL A 297 23.74 -9.71 -13.56
N THR A 298 24.22 -8.47 -13.69
CA THR A 298 25.56 -8.18 -14.23
C THR A 298 26.45 -7.58 -13.14
N GLY A 299 27.61 -8.20 -12.92
CA GLY A 299 28.55 -7.70 -11.89
C GLY A 299 27.98 -7.73 -10.45
N GLY A 300 27.03 -8.63 -10.17
CA GLY A 300 26.35 -8.72 -8.88
C GLY A 300 25.24 -7.68 -8.66
N LEU A 301 24.83 -6.96 -9.70
CA LEU A 301 23.80 -5.91 -9.66
C LEU A 301 22.61 -6.30 -10.54
N ASN A 302 21.40 -5.95 -10.13
CA ASN A 302 20.13 -6.20 -10.84
C ASN A 302 19.92 -5.24 -12.02
N THR A 303 20.84 -5.25 -12.99
CA THR A 303 20.85 -4.35 -14.15
C THR A 303 19.69 -4.62 -15.09
N GLY A 304 19.41 -5.89 -15.43
CA GLY A 304 18.32 -6.25 -16.33
C GLY A 304 16.95 -5.87 -15.79
N LEU A 305 16.72 -6.01 -14.46
CA LEU A 305 15.50 -5.52 -13.83
C LEU A 305 15.39 -3.99 -13.87
N ALA A 306 16.50 -3.29 -13.62
CA ALA A 306 16.52 -1.83 -13.68
C ALA A 306 16.22 -1.31 -15.09
N GLU A 307 16.75 -1.95 -16.13
CA GLU A 307 16.44 -1.63 -17.54
C GLU A 307 14.98 -1.89 -17.86
N ALA A 308 14.41 -3.04 -17.43
CA ALA A 308 13.01 -3.35 -17.64
C ALA A 308 12.09 -2.32 -16.98
N LEU A 309 12.39 -1.92 -15.73
CA LEU A 309 11.63 -0.90 -15.01
C LEU A 309 11.79 0.50 -15.61
N ALA A 310 12.96 0.82 -16.19
CA ALA A 310 13.19 2.08 -16.90
C ALA A 310 12.38 2.17 -18.21
N MET A 311 12.15 1.04 -18.90
CA MET A 311 11.24 0.98 -20.05
C MET A 311 9.77 1.13 -19.67
N GLY A 312 9.43 0.94 -18.41
CA GLY A 312 8.09 1.10 -17.84
C GLY A 312 7.67 -0.07 -16.92
N GLN A 313 7.09 0.26 -15.80
CA GLN A 313 6.66 -0.76 -14.83
C GLN A 313 5.59 -1.69 -15.40
N SER A 314 4.66 -1.16 -16.19
CA SER A 314 3.62 -1.94 -16.86
C SER A 314 4.20 -2.96 -17.83
N LYS A 315 5.28 -2.59 -18.54
CA LYS A 315 6.01 -3.51 -19.41
C LYS A 315 6.67 -4.64 -18.62
N ALA A 316 7.33 -4.32 -17.51
CA ALA A 316 7.94 -5.33 -16.65
C ALA A 316 6.90 -6.34 -16.12
N ILE A 317 5.70 -5.89 -15.74
CA ILE A 317 4.60 -6.77 -15.33
C ILE A 317 4.11 -7.65 -16.48
N TYR A 318 3.90 -7.05 -17.65
CA TYR A 318 3.54 -7.80 -18.85
C TYR A 318 4.56 -8.91 -19.16
N ASP A 319 5.86 -8.57 -19.12
CA ASP A 319 6.95 -9.51 -19.37
C ASP A 319 6.94 -10.68 -18.36
N VAL A 320 6.75 -10.39 -17.06
CA VAL A 320 6.63 -11.43 -16.03
C VAL A 320 5.47 -12.38 -16.34
N CYS A 321 4.26 -11.83 -16.56
CA CYS A 321 3.07 -12.64 -16.82
C CYS A 321 3.21 -13.46 -18.10
N SER A 322 3.74 -12.87 -19.16
CA SER A 322 3.98 -13.54 -20.45
C SER A 322 5.01 -14.67 -20.34
N LYS A 323 6.14 -14.42 -19.66
CA LYS A 323 7.23 -15.40 -19.49
C LYS A 323 6.84 -16.57 -18.59
N THR A 324 5.99 -16.34 -17.57
CA THR A 324 5.64 -17.37 -16.58
C THR A 324 4.39 -18.17 -16.95
N MET A 325 3.40 -17.54 -17.60
CA MET A 325 2.09 -18.15 -17.87
C MET A 325 1.65 -18.04 -19.34
N GLY A 326 2.40 -17.37 -20.20
CA GLY A 326 2.03 -17.18 -21.60
C GLY A 326 0.72 -16.38 -21.75
N GLY A 327 -0.11 -16.74 -22.75
CA GLY A 327 -1.36 -16.04 -23.06
C GLY A 327 -2.37 -16.03 -21.92
N VAL A 328 -2.41 -17.08 -21.10
CA VAL A 328 -3.28 -17.14 -19.91
C VAL A 328 -2.84 -16.10 -18.88
N GLY A 329 -1.51 -15.94 -18.69
CA GLY A 329 -0.97 -14.93 -17.80
C GLY A 329 -1.31 -13.50 -18.23
N ILE A 330 -1.24 -13.25 -19.52
CA ILE A 330 -1.63 -11.95 -20.08
C ILE A 330 -3.10 -11.65 -19.80
N ALA A 331 -4.02 -12.62 -20.02
CA ALA A 331 -5.44 -12.46 -19.74
C ALA A 331 -5.72 -12.21 -18.24
N LEU A 332 -5.04 -12.93 -17.35
CA LEU A 332 -5.16 -12.73 -15.91
C LEU A 332 -4.58 -11.38 -15.46
N ALA A 333 -3.46 -10.94 -16.06
CA ALA A 333 -2.90 -9.62 -15.80
C ALA A 333 -3.88 -8.49 -16.21
N MET A 334 -4.60 -8.65 -17.33
CA MET A 334 -5.66 -7.71 -17.72
C MET A 334 -6.71 -7.54 -16.64
N ILE A 335 -7.16 -8.64 -16.08
CA ILE A 335 -8.22 -8.61 -15.06
C ILE A 335 -7.66 -8.14 -13.71
N GLY A 336 -6.59 -8.76 -13.23
CA GLY A 336 -6.05 -8.50 -11.89
C GLY A 336 -5.28 -7.18 -11.77
N VAL A 337 -4.46 -6.83 -12.75
CA VAL A 337 -3.56 -5.67 -12.68
C VAL A 337 -4.10 -4.43 -13.40
N VAL A 338 -5.12 -4.57 -14.23
CA VAL A 338 -5.78 -3.43 -14.87
C VAL A 338 -7.06 -3.05 -14.14
N ILE A 339 -8.00 -3.99 -14.05
CA ILE A 339 -9.36 -3.66 -13.55
C ILE A 339 -9.34 -3.38 -12.04
N CYS A 340 -8.61 -4.20 -11.26
CA CYS A 340 -8.57 -4.04 -9.81
C CYS A 340 -8.05 -2.65 -9.38
N PRO A 341 -6.90 -2.16 -9.86
CA PRO A 341 -6.44 -0.81 -9.48
C PRO A 341 -7.36 0.32 -9.98
N ILE A 342 -8.00 0.18 -11.15
CA ILE A 342 -8.96 1.19 -11.62
C ILE A 342 -10.10 1.35 -10.61
N THR A 343 -10.63 0.25 -10.10
CA THR A 343 -11.71 0.31 -9.10
C THR A 343 -11.22 0.85 -7.75
N SER A 344 -10.00 0.49 -7.34
CA SER A 344 -9.40 1.03 -6.11
C SER A 344 -9.04 2.53 -6.23
N GLY A 345 -8.68 3.00 -7.44
CA GLY A 345 -8.44 4.42 -7.72
C GLY A 345 -9.72 5.26 -7.61
N ASP A 346 -10.88 4.74 -8.08
CA ASP A 346 -12.17 5.37 -7.85
C ASP A 346 -12.45 5.53 -6.35
N THR A 347 -12.28 4.48 -5.58
CA THR A 347 -12.50 4.54 -4.12
C THR A 347 -11.52 5.48 -3.43
N ALA A 348 -10.28 5.60 -3.92
CA ALA A 348 -9.29 6.54 -3.39
C ALA A 348 -9.72 8.00 -3.61
N PHE A 349 -10.08 8.39 -4.82
CA PHE A 349 -10.59 9.75 -5.10
C PHE A 349 -11.88 10.07 -4.34
N ARG A 350 -12.77 9.09 -4.22
CA ARG A 350 -13.99 9.21 -3.42
C ARG A 350 -13.68 9.45 -1.94
N SER A 351 -12.75 8.68 -1.37
CA SER A 351 -12.31 8.83 0.01
C SER A 351 -11.62 10.19 0.25
N ALA A 352 -10.82 10.68 -0.71
CA ALA A 352 -10.22 12.02 -0.64
C ALA A 352 -11.29 13.10 -0.58
N ARG A 353 -12.32 13.01 -1.45
CA ARG A 353 -13.44 13.93 -1.47
C ARG A 353 -14.22 13.89 -0.14
N LEU A 354 -14.52 12.72 0.39
CA LEU A 354 -15.22 12.56 1.67
C LEU A 354 -14.40 13.11 2.84
N THR A 355 -13.09 12.86 2.88
CA THR A 355 -12.19 13.43 3.91
C THR A 355 -12.20 14.96 3.88
N LEU A 356 -12.21 15.56 2.69
CA LEU A 356 -12.32 17.01 2.54
C LEU A 356 -13.71 17.52 2.92
N ALA A 357 -14.77 16.79 2.58
CA ALA A 357 -16.13 17.13 2.93
C ALA A 357 -16.33 17.19 4.46
N ASP A 358 -15.84 16.18 5.17
CA ASP A 358 -15.87 16.14 6.64
C ASP A 358 -15.03 17.26 7.26
N TRP A 359 -13.87 17.55 6.68
CA TRP A 359 -12.99 18.60 7.19
C TRP A 359 -13.60 20.00 7.01
N LEU A 360 -14.19 20.27 5.84
CA LEU A 360 -14.78 21.55 5.48
C LEU A 360 -16.26 21.66 5.90
N LYS A 361 -16.82 20.57 6.46
CA LYS A 361 -18.24 20.47 6.86
C LYS A 361 -19.20 20.78 5.69
N ILE A 362 -18.86 20.23 4.51
CA ILE A 362 -19.68 20.37 3.29
C ILE A 362 -20.54 19.11 3.15
N ASP A 363 -21.85 19.30 3.24
CA ASP A 363 -22.80 18.23 2.99
C ASP A 363 -22.68 17.64 1.59
N GLN A 364 -22.75 16.30 1.49
CA GLN A 364 -22.55 15.54 0.26
C GLN A 364 -23.86 15.02 -0.38
N ASP A 365 -25.01 15.39 0.14
CA ASP A 365 -26.31 14.99 -0.43
C ASP A 365 -26.57 15.70 -1.77
N SER A 366 -26.09 16.94 -1.90
CA SER A 366 -26.20 17.73 -3.12
C SER A 366 -25.13 17.38 -4.16
N TYR A 367 -25.54 17.13 -5.42
CA TYR A 367 -24.63 16.98 -6.55
C TYR A 367 -23.68 18.16 -6.74
N ALA A 368 -24.15 19.38 -6.51
CA ALA A 368 -23.33 20.59 -6.62
C ALA A 368 -22.18 20.59 -5.59
N ASN A 369 -22.43 20.15 -4.35
CA ASN A 369 -21.42 20.05 -3.32
C ASN A 369 -20.43 18.92 -3.60
N ARG A 370 -20.90 17.80 -4.16
CA ARG A 370 -20.01 16.72 -4.65
C ARG A 370 -19.07 17.22 -5.73
N LEU A 371 -19.56 17.98 -6.70
CA LEU A 371 -18.74 18.56 -7.77
C LEU A 371 -17.71 19.56 -7.26
N LYS A 372 -18.06 20.43 -6.31
CA LYS A 372 -17.14 21.43 -5.71
C LYS A 372 -15.86 20.78 -5.15
N LEU A 373 -15.96 19.58 -4.60
CA LEU A 373 -14.81 18.84 -4.05
C LEU A 373 -14.21 17.85 -5.04
N CYS A 374 -15.02 17.22 -5.88
CA CYS A 374 -14.58 16.25 -6.87
C CYS A 374 -13.66 16.90 -7.93
N ILE A 375 -14.05 18.07 -8.47
CA ILE A 375 -13.29 18.74 -9.53
C ILE A 375 -11.85 19.07 -9.09
N PRO A 376 -11.58 19.73 -7.94
CA PRO A 376 -10.21 20.00 -7.53
C PRO A 376 -9.41 18.71 -7.23
N VAL A 377 -10.02 17.73 -6.58
CA VAL A 377 -9.35 16.47 -6.23
C VAL A 377 -8.95 15.69 -7.50
N LEU A 378 -9.89 15.48 -8.43
CA LEU A 378 -9.61 14.86 -9.73
C LEU A 378 -8.72 15.73 -10.62
N GLY A 379 -8.85 17.05 -10.51
CA GLY A 379 -8.02 18.00 -11.27
C GLY A 379 -6.54 17.89 -10.92
N VAL A 380 -6.20 17.75 -9.64
CA VAL A 380 -4.82 17.51 -9.20
C VAL A 380 -4.33 16.14 -9.70
N GLY A 381 -5.13 15.09 -9.54
CA GLY A 381 -4.79 13.75 -10.04
C GLY A 381 -4.61 13.74 -11.56
N ALA A 382 -5.49 14.41 -12.31
CA ALA A 382 -5.40 14.55 -13.74
C ALA A 382 -4.13 15.33 -14.15
N PHE A 383 -3.81 16.42 -13.48
CA PHE A 383 -2.57 17.18 -13.73
C PHE A 383 -1.32 16.31 -13.58
N LEU A 384 -1.24 15.53 -12.50
CA LEU A 384 -0.12 14.63 -12.26
C LEU A 384 -0.05 13.51 -13.30
N GLY A 385 -1.18 12.87 -13.61
CA GLY A 385 -1.25 11.77 -14.57
C GLY A 385 -0.99 12.23 -16.01
N ILE A 386 -1.60 13.33 -16.44
CA ILE A 386 -1.38 13.93 -17.78
C ILE A 386 0.06 14.44 -17.87
N GLY A 387 0.60 15.04 -16.80
CA GLY A 387 1.99 15.46 -16.73
C GLY A 387 2.96 14.30 -16.92
N ASN A 388 2.63 13.13 -16.40
CA ASN A 388 3.38 11.91 -16.64
C ASN A 388 3.23 11.45 -18.11
N ALA A 389 2.02 11.41 -18.65
CA ALA A 389 1.78 10.99 -20.03
C ALA A 389 2.45 11.90 -21.08
N LEU A 390 2.62 13.17 -20.77
CA LEU A 390 3.31 14.16 -21.60
C LEU A 390 4.83 14.27 -21.33
N GLY A 391 5.35 13.52 -20.33
CA GLY A 391 6.76 13.39 -20.06
C GLY A 391 7.41 14.49 -19.21
N PHE A 392 6.65 15.47 -18.67
CA PHE A 392 7.20 16.51 -17.79
C PHE A 392 7.14 16.15 -16.29
N ILE A 393 6.40 15.09 -15.91
CA ILE A 393 6.42 14.50 -14.56
C ILE A 393 6.86 13.05 -14.69
N ASN A 394 7.92 12.67 -13.99
CA ASN A 394 8.39 11.28 -13.97
C ASN A 394 7.51 10.44 -13.04
N TYR A 395 7.01 9.28 -13.53
CA TYR A 395 6.22 8.33 -12.74
C TYR A 395 6.93 7.90 -11.45
N THR A 396 8.26 7.71 -11.51
CA THR A 396 9.04 7.31 -10.32
C THR A 396 8.95 8.36 -9.21
N VAL A 397 8.86 9.65 -9.53
CA VAL A 397 8.67 10.72 -8.54
C VAL A 397 7.29 10.62 -7.90
N ILE A 398 6.24 10.42 -8.70
CA ILE A 398 4.87 10.22 -8.19
C ILE A 398 4.84 9.00 -7.25
N TRP A 399 5.46 7.89 -7.67
CA TRP A 399 5.55 6.66 -6.88
C TRP A 399 6.28 6.88 -5.55
N ARG A 400 7.37 7.62 -5.53
CA ARG A 400 8.15 7.90 -4.31
C ARG A 400 7.38 8.76 -3.31
N TYR A 401 6.70 9.81 -3.78
CA TYR A 401 5.82 10.62 -2.92
C TYR A 401 4.65 9.79 -2.38
N PHE A 402 4.01 8.99 -3.24
CA PHE A 402 2.99 8.03 -2.82
C PHE A 402 3.52 7.11 -1.72
N SER A 403 4.65 6.45 -1.96
CA SER A 403 5.22 5.47 -1.04
C SER A 403 5.62 6.10 0.30
N TRP A 404 6.26 7.27 0.31
CA TRP A 404 6.63 7.94 1.55
C TRP A 404 5.43 8.43 2.34
N THR A 405 4.45 9.05 1.68
CA THR A 405 3.22 9.51 2.32
C THR A 405 2.45 8.35 2.93
N ASN A 406 2.39 7.24 2.21
CA ASN A 406 1.76 5.99 2.62
C ASN A 406 2.39 5.44 3.91
N GLN A 407 3.71 5.32 3.95
CA GLN A 407 4.46 4.81 5.11
C GLN A 407 4.38 5.76 6.32
N THR A 408 4.39 7.07 6.08
CA THR A 408 4.23 8.08 7.13
C THR A 408 2.84 8.00 7.76
N LEU A 409 1.82 7.79 6.96
CA LEU A 409 0.45 7.62 7.47
C LEU A 409 0.33 6.36 8.31
N ALA A 410 0.93 5.24 7.86
CA ALA A 410 0.97 3.99 8.64
C ALA A 410 1.66 4.19 10.00
N MET A 411 2.76 4.94 10.04
CA MET A 411 3.44 5.31 11.28
C MET A 411 2.50 6.03 12.25
N ILE A 412 1.74 7.01 11.78
CA ILE A 412 0.81 7.78 12.64
C ILE A 412 -0.31 6.88 13.17
N VAL A 413 -0.84 5.99 12.33
CA VAL A 413 -1.88 5.03 12.73
C VAL A 413 -1.39 4.07 13.81
N LEU A 414 -0.16 3.57 13.69
CA LEU A 414 0.45 2.70 14.72
C LEU A 414 0.62 3.44 16.05
N TRP A 415 0.96 4.73 16.05
CA TRP A 415 0.99 5.54 17.28
C TRP A 415 -0.42 5.76 17.86
N ALA A 416 -1.45 5.95 17.02
CA ALA A 416 -2.83 6.03 17.47
C ALA A 416 -3.29 4.71 18.11
N ALA A 417 -2.95 3.58 17.50
CA ALA A 417 -3.21 2.24 18.03
C ALA A 417 -2.49 1.98 19.37
N SER A 418 -1.26 2.51 19.49
CA SER A 418 -0.51 2.40 20.77
C SER A 418 -1.21 3.16 21.90
N MET A 419 -1.72 4.36 21.61
CA MET A 419 -2.47 5.14 22.60
C MET A 419 -3.84 4.51 22.90
N TYR A 420 -4.49 3.90 21.90
CA TYR A 420 -5.72 3.12 22.10
C TYR A 420 -5.47 1.98 23.09
N LEU A 421 -4.46 1.12 22.84
CA LEU A 421 -4.14 -0.01 23.70
C LEU A 421 -3.75 0.42 25.12
N PHE A 422 -3.02 1.53 25.25
CA PHE A 422 -2.72 2.11 26.55
C PHE A 422 -4.01 2.48 27.32
N LYS A 423 -4.95 3.17 26.67
CA LYS A 423 -6.23 3.56 27.31
C LYS A 423 -7.08 2.34 27.70
N GLU A 424 -7.03 1.28 26.90
CA GLU A 424 -7.69 0.00 27.17
C GLU A 424 -6.92 -0.88 28.18
N LYS A 425 -5.82 -0.39 28.76
CA LYS A 425 -4.95 -1.11 29.72
C LYS A 425 -4.39 -2.42 29.16
N LYS A 426 -4.11 -2.45 27.86
CA LYS A 426 -3.59 -3.59 27.11
C LYS A 426 -2.11 -3.39 26.74
N ASN A 427 -1.46 -4.44 26.24
CA ASN A 427 -0.06 -4.39 25.82
C ASN A 427 0.11 -3.53 24.58
N TYR A 428 0.50 -2.27 24.74
CA TYR A 428 0.72 -1.33 23.65
C TYR A 428 2.04 -1.54 22.89
N TRP A 429 2.96 -2.32 23.42
CA TRP A 429 4.25 -2.57 22.75
C TRP A 429 4.10 -3.24 21.40
N ILE A 430 3.03 -4.00 21.20
CA ILE A 430 2.73 -4.66 19.93
C ILE A 430 2.55 -3.70 18.77
N THR A 431 2.15 -2.45 19.04
CA THR A 431 2.01 -1.36 18.07
C THR A 431 3.10 -0.31 18.22
N ALA A 432 3.60 -0.03 19.42
CA ALA A 432 4.61 1.00 19.68
C ALA A 432 5.99 0.63 19.10
N VAL A 433 6.35 -0.67 19.08
CA VAL A 433 7.61 -1.11 18.46
C VAL A 433 7.60 -0.86 16.95
N PRO A 434 6.64 -1.36 16.18
CA PRO A 434 6.58 -1.04 14.75
C PRO A 434 6.35 0.46 14.48
N ALA A 435 5.64 1.20 15.33
CA ALA A 435 5.51 2.65 15.22
C ALA A 435 6.87 3.37 15.32
N THR A 436 7.69 2.96 16.29
CA THR A 436 9.05 3.49 16.47
C THR A 436 9.94 3.17 15.28
N PHE A 437 9.89 1.92 14.79
CA PHE A 437 10.63 1.51 13.59
C PHE A 437 10.23 2.33 12.37
N MET A 438 8.93 2.48 12.12
CA MET A 438 8.43 3.27 10.99
C MET A 438 8.74 4.76 11.14
N SER A 439 8.87 5.28 12.37
CA SER A 439 9.33 6.64 12.62
C SER A 439 10.78 6.83 12.16
N ALA A 440 11.66 5.86 12.42
CA ALA A 440 13.03 5.89 11.91
C ALA A 440 13.09 5.80 10.38
N VAL A 441 12.32 4.86 9.78
CA VAL A 441 12.28 4.66 8.32
C VAL A 441 11.80 5.93 7.61
N SER A 442 10.65 6.47 8.01
CA SER A 442 10.02 7.61 7.33
C SER A 442 10.86 8.89 7.46
N SER A 443 11.40 9.18 8.65
CA SER A 443 12.22 10.37 8.87
C SER A 443 13.58 10.28 8.17
N THR A 444 14.23 9.10 8.18
CA THR A 444 15.49 8.91 7.44
C THR A 444 15.29 9.11 5.94
N TYR A 445 14.19 8.57 5.39
CA TYR A 445 13.87 8.76 3.97
C TYR A 445 13.67 10.23 3.63
N PHE A 446 12.92 10.97 4.46
CA PHE A 446 12.67 12.39 4.24
C PHE A 446 13.98 13.22 4.18
N ILE A 447 15.02 12.79 4.91
CA ILE A 447 16.32 13.47 4.91
C ILE A 447 17.16 13.04 3.70
N LEU A 448 17.09 11.76 3.27
CA LEU A 448 17.95 11.22 2.21
C LEU A 448 17.38 11.34 0.81
N ALA A 449 16.05 11.32 0.66
CA ALA A 449 15.44 11.25 -0.66
C ALA A 449 15.70 12.54 -1.46
N PRO A 450 16.16 12.41 -2.72
CA PRO A 450 16.45 13.56 -3.58
C PRO A 450 15.27 14.50 -3.80
N GLU A 451 14.06 13.97 -3.79
CA GLU A 451 12.80 14.70 -3.89
C GLU A 451 12.37 15.39 -2.58
N CYS A 452 13.06 15.13 -1.48
CA CYS A 452 12.87 15.75 -0.16
C CYS A 452 14.12 16.57 0.22
N LEU A 453 14.52 16.55 1.49
CA LEU A 453 15.71 17.29 1.95
C LEU A 453 17.02 16.76 1.35
N GLY A 454 17.06 15.53 0.90
CA GLY A 454 18.22 14.93 0.25
C GLY A 454 18.66 15.66 -1.01
N GLY A 455 17.75 16.34 -1.70
CA GLY A 455 18.09 17.22 -2.83
C GLY A 455 19.05 18.37 -2.46
N LEU A 456 19.06 18.78 -1.18
CA LEU A 456 19.94 19.80 -0.63
C LEU A 456 21.15 19.24 0.11
N LEU A 457 21.04 18.03 0.66
CA LEU A 457 22.02 17.44 1.59
C LEU A 457 22.94 16.42 0.92
N ASN A 458 22.50 15.78 -0.16
CA ASN A 458 23.30 14.80 -0.89
C ASN A 458 24.28 15.49 -1.86
N ALA A 459 25.44 14.89 -2.03
CA ALA A 459 26.38 15.31 -3.07
C ALA A 459 26.08 14.55 -4.39
N LYS A 460 26.69 15.00 -5.48
CA LYS A 460 26.67 14.30 -6.78
C LYS A 460 28.11 14.01 -7.21
N THR A 461 28.32 12.86 -7.85
CA THR A 461 29.58 12.55 -8.55
C THR A 461 29.71 13.43 -9.79
N ALA A 462 30.92 13.46 -10.38
CA ALA A 462 31.16 14.13 -11.66
C ALA A 462 30.27 13.58 -12.79
N GLU A 463 29.83 12.32 -12.69
CA GLU A 463 28.97 11.61 -13.63
C GLU A 463 27.47 11.81 -13.31
N GLY A 464 27.14 12.60 -12.27
CA GLY A 464 25.76 12.90 -11.87
C GLY A 464 25.08 11.89 -10.94
N ALA A 465 25.77 10.82 -10.51
CA ALA A 465 25.23 9.85 -9.55
C ALA A 465 25.10 10.50 -8.15
N THR A 466 24.07 10.11 -7.41
CA THR A 466 23.81 10.65 -6.06
C THR A 466 24.69 9.97 -5.02
N ILE A 467 25.42 10.75 -4.25
CA ILE A 467 26.14 10.32 -3.03
C ILE A 467 25.26 10.64 -1.83
N TYR A 468 24.67 9.63 -1.24
CA TYR A 468 23.73 9.78 -0.13
C TYR A 468 24.46 10.14 1.17
N ASN A 469 24.04 11.21 1.84
CA ASN A 469 24.60 11.64 3.13
C ASN A 469 24.03 10.83 4.30
N THR A 470 24.34 9.53 4.32
CA THR A 470 23.88 8.59 5.36
C THR A 470 24.41 8.92 6.74
N ALA A 471 25.62 9.53 6.83
CA ALA A 471 26.24 9.91 8.09
C ALA A 471 25.42 10.97 8.87
N VAL A 472 24.65 11.79 8.17
CA VAL A 472 23.73 12.77 8.78
C VAL A 472 22.34 12.17 8.97
N ALA A 473 21.82 11.50 7.96
CA ALA A 473 20.43 11.08 7.95
C ALA A 473 20.12 9.92 8.92
N TYR A 474 21.03 8.97 9.08
CA TYR A 474 20.80 7.82 9.96
C TYR A 474 20.71 8.22 11.44
N PRO A 475 21.66 9.02 12.00
CA PRO A 475 21.52 9.50 13.36
C PRO A 475 20.27 10.33 13.60
N ILE A 476 19.88 11.21 12.66
CA ILE A 476 18.70 12.06 12.80
C ILE A 476 17.43 11.19 12.79
N GLY A 477 17.35 10.20 11.89
CA GLY A 477 16.22 9.27 11.85
C GLY A 477 16.07 8.46 13.15
N ILE A 478 17.16 7.98 13.71
CA ILE A 478 17.18 7.28 15.01
C ILE A 478 16.76 8.20 16.15
N ILE A 479 17.31 9.42 16.21
CA ILE A 479 16.95 10.42 17.23
C ILE A 479 15.46 10.75 17.14
N PHE A 480 14.92 10.94 15.93
CA PHE A 480 13.49 11.18 15.74
C PHE A 480 12.64 10.03 16.27
N ALA A 481 12.99 8.79 15.96
CA ALA A 481 12.27 7.62 16.45
C ALA A 481 12.30 7.51 17.98
N ILE A 482 13.46 7.74 18.60
CA ILE A 482 13.60 7.76 20.07
C ILE A 482 12.77 8.90 20.66
N ALA A 483 12.77 10.08 20.05
CA ALA A 483 11.98 11.21 20.50
C ALA A 483 10.47 10.91 20.45
N MET A 484 9.98 10.29 19.36
CA MET A 484 8.59 9.87 19.24
C MET A 484 8.19 8.86 20.32
N LEU A 485 9.04 7.87 20.59
CA LEU A 485 8.83 6.91 21.67
C LEU A 485 8.81 7.60 23.04
N ALA A 486 9.75 8.53 23.29
CA ALA A 486 9.83 9.27 24.53
C ALA A 486 8.56 10.15 24.75
N VAL A 487 8.08 10.81 23.72
CA VAL A 487 6.84 11.61 23.73
C VAL A 487 5.64 10.72 24.06
N PHE A 488 5.55 9.55 23.44
CA PHE A 488 4.50 8.57 23.72
C PHE A 488 4.53 8.09 25.19
N LEU A 489 5.72 7.67 25.68
CA LEU A 489 5.90 7.22 27.07
C LEU A 489 5.63 8.34 28.10
N HIS A 490 5.99 9.58 27.77
CA HIS A 490 5.65 10.73 28.61
C HIS A 490 4.14 10.97 28.66
N ALA A 491 3.47 10.90 27.51
CA ALA A 491 2.02 11.05 27.41
C ALA A 491 1.27 9.97 28.22
N THR A 492 1.74 8.71 28.14
CA THR A 492 1.15 7.59 28.92
C THR A 492 1.34 7.78 30.42
N LYS A 493 2.53 8.20 30.90
CA LYS A 493 2.77 8.51 32.31
C LYS A 493 1.87 9.64 32.82
N LYS A 494 1.75 10.73 32.05
CA LYS A 494 0.89 11.85 32.40
C LYS A 494 -0.59 11.47 32.45
N ALA A 495 -1.05 10.61 31.55
CA ALA A 495 -2.42 10.09 31.55
C ALA A 495 -2.69 9.15 32.76
N ALA A 496 -1.72 8.27 33.10
CA ALA A 496 -1.83 7.41 34.26
C ALA A 496 -1.85 8.15 35.61
N GLN A 497 -1.23 9.34 35.70
CA GLN A 497 -1.27 10.18 36.91
C GLN A 497 -2.59 10.94 37.09
N LYS A 498 -3.41 11.06 36.03
CA LYS A 498 -4.71 11.75 36.06
C LYS A 498 -5.89 10.81 36.22
N ALA A 499 -5.70 9.51 36.05
CA ALA A 499 -6.68 8.44 36.20
C ALA A 499 -6.60 7.85 37.62
#